data_c61d009b757bc0f5b8877675add9cd64
#
_entry.id   c61d009b757bc0f5b8877675add9cd64
#
_cell.length_a   1.000
_cell.length_b   1.000
_cell.length_c   1.000
_cell.angle_alpha   90.00
_cell.angle_beta   90.00
_cell.angle_gamma   90.00
#
_symmetry.space_group_name_H-M   'P 1'
#
loop_
_entity.id
_entity.type
_entity.pdbx_description
1 polymer ?
#
loop_
_entity_poly.entity_id
_entity_poly.type
_entity_poly.pdbx_seq_one_letter_code
_entity_poly.pdbx_strand_id
1 'polypeptide(L)'
;MRHTSNLEHAVKFASDHIGNPLALDLRKVFWDIETGKFSNIKQSLDNYLKSWRDYNLEFVEAFHLIQGSLYEASEDRRITLIEKALEVMVNGTYEKMLHYAHELKEPITILHTLGVILPILGLVILPLFGSLLQGSSVTKIIVLFLLYNILFPVMVYLIGINILAKRPTGYSETDLLSENQELTKYKNILINFGNKEIQISPFFISFFIFFIITIIAFIPLFFNYFNISDFKFLGINFIDYKSDIGLNCKVDEPCYGPFGVGAVILGLFLPLGISLGFGSYYSMRSKKLIIIRNKTKKLELEFAGSLFQLGNRIGDGVPVEVGFGDVAENMYGTPTGDFFAKVNNNIRKLGMSVKEAIFNKRNGAIWDYPSSL
;
A
#
# COMPACT_ATOMS: atom_id res chain seq x y z
N MET A 1 16.50 -15.63 -23.94
CA MET A 1 16.73 -14.99 -25.25
C MET A 1 18.16 -14.50 -25.45
N ARG A 2 18.76 -13.81 -24.46
CA ARG A 2 20.15 -13.31 -24.59
C ARG A 2 21.18 -14.44 -24.74
N HIS A 3 21.05 -15.52 -23.99
CA HIS A 3 21.99 -16.68 -24.01
C HIS A 3 21.53 -17.84 -24.89
N THR A 4 20.24 -17.98 -25.13
CA THR A 4 19.69 -19.06 -25.97
C THR A 4 18.64 -18.47 -26.90
N SER A 5 18.83 -18.58 -28.21
CA SER A 5 17.90 -18.08 -29.23
C SER A 5 16.64 -18.95 -29.34
N ASN A 6 16.08 -19.39 -28.21
CA ASN A 6 14.92 -20.26 -28.20
C ASN A 6 13.75 -19.56 -27.48
N LEU A 7 12.69 -19.21 -28.25
CA LEU A 7 11.51 -18.53 -27.73
C LEU A 7 10.72 -19.41 -26.75
N GLU A 8 10.67 -20.70 -27.00
CA GLU A 8 9.93 -21.65 -26.15
C GLU A 8 10.56 -21.72 -24.76
N HIS A 9 11.87 -21.87 -24.67
CA HIS A 9 12.58 -21.80 -23.38
C HIS A 9 12.44 -20.46 -22.70
N ALA A 10 12.44 -19.35 -23.46
CA ALA A 10 12.27 -18.02 -22.90
C ALA A 10 10.85 -17.80 -22.30
N VAL A 11 9.79 -18.24 -23.01
CA VAL A 11 8.42 -18.16 -22.52
C VAL A 11 8.22 -19.07 -21.32
N LYS A 12 8.76 -20.29 -21.34
CA LYS A 12 8.71 -21.19 -20.19
C LYS A 12 9.41 -20.59 -18.97
N PHE A 13 10.62 -20.10 -19.15
CA PHE A 13 11.36 -19.43 -18.07
C PHE A 13 10.58 -18.24 -17.51
N ALA A 14 10.00 -17.39 -18.38
CA ALA A 14 9.17 -16.27 -17.95
C ALA A 14 7.93 -16.74 -17.18
N SER A 15 7.26 -17.80 -17.63
CA SER A 15 6.08 -18.35 -16.94
C SER A 15 6.36 -18.89 -15.53
N ASP A 16 7.62 -19.27 -15.27
CA ASP A 16 8.05 -19.82 -13.99
C ASP A 16 8.55 -18.73 -13.01
N HIS A 17 8.99 -17.57 -13.53
CA HIS A 17 9.64 -16.51 -12.75
C HIS A 17 8.86 -15.21 -12.65
N ILE A 18 7.83 -15.02 -13.48
CA ILE A 18 6.96 -13.83 -13.40
C ILE A 18 5.79 -14.10 -12.44
N GLY A 19 5.33 -13.07 -11.74
CA GLY A 19 4.17 -13.14 -10.88
C GLY A 19 2.84 -13.30 -11.63
N ASN A 20 1.83 -13.85 -10.95
CA ASN A 20 0.46 -13.93 -11.47
C ASN A 20 -0.15 -12.51 -11.60
N PRO A 21 -1.01 -12.23 -12.59
CA PRO A 21 -1.67 -13.17 -13.52
C PRO A 21 -0.88 -13.51 -14.79
N LEU A 22 0.15 -12.73 -15.18
CA LEU A 22 0.87 -12.89 -16.45
C LEU A 22 1.56 -14.27 -16.57
N ALA A 23 2.05 -14.82 -15.47
CA ALA A 23 2.61 -16.17 -15.43
C ALA A 23 1.61 -17.23 -15.92
N LEU A 24 0.34 -17.12 -15.52
CA LEU A 24 -0.72 -18.04 -15.93
C LEU A 24 -1.02 -17.92 -17.43
N ASP A 25 -1.01 -16.70 -17.94
CA ASP A 25 -1.24 -16.45 -19.37
C ASP A 25 -0.11 -17.06 -20.22
N LEU A 26 1.15 -16.88 -19.80
CA LEU A 26 2.30 -17.48 -20.49
C LEU A 26 2.30 -19.01 -20.39
N ARG A 27 1.87 -19.58 -19.25
CA ARG A 27 1.68 -21.04 -19.11
C ARG A 27 0.58 -21.53 -20.06
N LYS A 28 -0.50 -20.76 -20.24
CA LYS A 28 -1.55 -21.09 -21.20
C LYS A 28 -1.03 -21.06 -22.63
N VAL A 29 -0.21 -20.08 -23.00
CA VAL A 29 0.46 -20.04 -24.32
C VAL A 29 1.26 -21.32 -24.58
N PHE A 30 1.98 -21.80 -23.56
CA PHE A 30 2.75 -23.05 -23.63
C PHE A 30 1.83 -24.28 -23.69
N TRP A 31 0.80 -24.34 -22.85
CA TRP A 31 -0.16 -25.42 -22.83
C TRP A 31 -0.92 -25.58 -24.15
N ASP A 32 -1.29 -24.48 -24.81
CA ASP A 32 -1.98 -24.50 -26.11
C ASP A 32 -1.14 -25.17 -27.23
N ILE A 33 0.18 -25.25 -27.05
CA ILE A 33 1.08 -25.98 -27.97
C ILE A 33 1.13 -27.46 -27.59
N GLU A 34 1.32 -27.78 -26.31
CA GLU A 34 1.37 -29.16 -25.84
C GLU A 34 0.07 -29.92 -26.14
N THR A 35 -1.06 -29.22 -26.14
CA THR A 35 -2.38 -29.79 -26.51
C THR A 35 -2.64 -29.84 -28.02
N GLY A 36 -1.68 -29.38 -28.84
CA GLY A 36 -1.82 -29.40 -30.31
C GLY A 36 -2.74 -28.35 -30.91
N LYS A 37 -3.16 -27.34 -30.13
CA LYS A 37 -4.04 -26.26 -30.62
C LYS A 37 -3.29 -25.32 -31.58
N PHE A 38 -2.00 -25.11 -31.37
CA PHE A 38 -1.11 -24.38 -32.25
C PHE A 38 0.13 -25.22 -32.58
N SER A 39 0.66 -25.06 -33.79
CA SER A 39 1.80 -25.83 -34.26
C SER A 39 3.17 -25.34 -33.72
N ASN A 40 3.24 -24.09 -33.27
CA ASN A 40 4.47 -23.52 -32.71
C ASN A 40 4.16 -22.38 -31.71
N ILE A 41 5.18 -22.06 -30.88
CA ILE A 41 5.08 -21.05 -29.82
C ILE A 41 4.77 -19.66 -30.36
N LYS A 42 5.26 -19.32 -31.56
CA LYS A 42 5.02 -18.03 -32.17
C LYS A 42 3.53 -17.82 -32.46
N GLN A 43 2.84 -18.81 -33.06
CA GLN A 43 1.42 -18.71 -33.37
C GLN A 43 0.55 -18.60 -32.11
N SER A 44 0.89 -19.38 -31.08
CA SER A 44 0.19 -19.31 -29.80
C SER A 44 0.37 -17.94 -29.14
N LEU A 45 1.60 -17.43 -29.14
CA LEU A 45 1.94 -16.11 -28.59
C LEU A 45 1.27 -14.98 -29.38
N ASP A 46 1.29 -15.03 -30.74
CA ASP A 46 0.64 -14.05 -31.60
C ASP A 46 -0.89 -14.02 -31.34
N ASN A 47 -1.49 -15.18 -31.11
CA ASN A 47 -2.90 -15.23 -30.76
C ASN A 47 -3.17 -14.63 -29.37
N TYR A 48 -2.30 -14.85 -28.40
CA TYR A 48 -2.38 -14.23 -27.09
C TYR A 48 -2.21 -12.71 -27.19
N LEU A 49 -1.24 -12.22 -27.96
CA LEU A 49 -0.96 -10.80 -28.12
C LEU A 49 -2.12 -10.03 -28.76
N LYS A 50 -2.99 -10.69 -29.54
CA LYS A 50 -4.22 -10.05 -30.07
C LYS A 50 -5.13 -9.52 -28.95
N SER A 51 -5.20 -10.22 -27.84
CA SER A 51 -6.01 -9.78 -26.69
C SER A 51 -5.44 -8.54 -25.98
N TRP A 52 -4.15 -8.26 -26.16
CA TRP A 52 -3.47 -7.11 -25.57
C TRP A 52 -3.47 -5.87 -26.46
N ARG A 53 -3.80 -6.01 -27.75
CA ARG A 53 -3.69 -4.94 -28.73
C ARG A 53 -4.48 -3.69 -28.37
N ASP A 54 -5.67 -3.88 -27.81
CA ASP A 54 -6.55 -2.78 -27.43
C ASP A 54 -6.19 -2.14 -26.06
N TYR A 55 -5.38 -2.84 -25.26
CA TYR A 55 -5.02 -2.41 -23.90
C TYR A 55 -3.58 -1.85 -23.80
N ASN A 56 -2.65 -2.50 -24.51
CA ASN A 56 -1.22 -2.15 -24.41
C ASN A 56 -0.48 -2.47 -25.71
N LEU A 57 -0.45 -1.51 -26.62
CA LEU A 57 0.19 -1.67 -27.92
C LEU A 57 1.72 -1.82 -27.77
N GLU A 58 2.34 -1.12 -26.84
CA GLU A 58 3.78 -1.16 -26.58
C GLU A 58 4.21 -2.55 -26.11
N PHE A 59 3.36 -3.24 -25.32
CA PHE A 59 3.57 -4.64 -24.95
C PHE A 59 3.60 -5.55 -26.17
N VAL A 60 2.66 -5.38 -27.10
CA VAL A 60 2.58 -6.14 -28.34
C VAL A 60 3.80 -5.87 -29.22
N GLU A 61 4.20 -4.61 -29.38
CA GLU A 61 5.36 -4.19 -30.16
C GLU A 61 6.65 -4.76 -29.58
N ALA A 62 6.83 -4.67 -28.27
CA ALA A 62 8.01 -5.25 -27.58
C ALA A 62 8.12 -6.76 -27.82
N PHE A 63 7.00 -7.50 -27.74
CA PHE A 63 7.03 -8.94 -28.05
C PHE A 63 7.33 -9.24 -29.51
N HIS A 64 6.85 -8.42 -30.45
CA HIS A 64 7.22 -8.57 -31.87
C HIS A 64 8.70 -8.28 -32.12
N LEU A 65 9.31 -7.32 -31.41
CA LEU A 65 10.77 -7.09 -31.45
C LEU A 65 11.54 -8.29 -30.89
N ILE A 66 11.08 -8.88 -29.79
CA ILE A 66 11.67 -10.11 -29.23
C ILE A 66 11.53 -11.28 -30.22
N GLN A 67 10.39 -11.45 -30.86
CA GLN A 67 10.21 -12.47 -31.90
C GLN A 67 11.10 -12.20 -33.12
N GLY A 68 11.21 -10.93 -33.55
CA GLY A 68 12.08 -10.50 -34.64
C GLY A 68 13.54 -10.81 -34.37
N SER A 69 13.99 -10.70 -33.12
CA SER A 69 15.37 -11.00 -32.71
C SER A 69 15.80 -12.45 -32.99
N LEU A 70 14.85 -13.38 -33.14
CA LEU A 70 15.14 -14.77 -33.46
C LEU A 70 15.67 -14.97 -34.90
N TYR A 71 15.31 -14.08 -35.80
CA TYR A 71 15.67 -14.17 -37.22
C TYR A 71 16.96 -13.42 -37.54
N GLU A 72 17.55 -12.73 -36.56
CA GLU A 72 18.81 -12.03 -36.72
C GLU A 72 19.99 -12.98 -36.65
N ALA A 73 20.81 -12.96 -37.70
CA ALA A 73 21.98 -13.79 -37.81
C ALA A 73 23.15 -13.29 -36.93
N SER A 74 23.21 -11.99 -36.67
CA SER A 74 24.22 -11.35 -35.81
C SER A 74 23.80 -11.31 -34.37
N GLU A 75 24.68 -11.75 -33.48
CA GLU A 75 24.44 -11.71 -32.03
C GLU A 75 24.24 -10.28 -31.49
N ASP A 76 25.04 -9.33 -31.97
CA ASP A 76 24.94 -7.93 -31.58
C ASP A 76 23.58 -7.32 -31.98
N ARG A 77 23.11 -7.60 -33.20
CA ARG A 77 21.80 -7.13 -33.65
C ARG A 77 20.67 -7.76 -32.85
N ARG A 78 20.77 -9.04 -32.52
CA ARG A 78 19.79 -9.74 -31.68
C ARG A 78 19.68 -9.11 -30.30
N ILE A 79 20.81 -8.80 -29.66
CA ILE A 79 20.86 -8.13 -28.36
C ILE A 79 20.25 -6.73 -28.48
N THR A 80 20.60 -5.97 -29.48
CA THR A 80 20.05 -4.61 -29.74
C THR A 80 18.54 -4.63 -29.87
N LEU A 81 17.96 -5.61 -30.56
CA LEU A 81 16.50 -5.75 -30.68
C LEU A 81 15.82 -6.08 -29.35
N ILE A 82 16.46 -6.91 -28.51
CA ILE A 82 15.95 -7.23 -27.16
C ILE A 82 16.02 -6.00 -26.26
N GLU A 83 17.11 -5.23 -26.34
CA GLU A 83 17.26 -3.98 -25.58
C GLU A 83 16.23 -2.92 -26.04
N LYS A 84 16.02 -2.82 -27.35
CA LYS A 84 14.98 -1.95 -27.90
C LYS A 84 13.56 -2.37 -27.49
N ALA A 85 13.28 -3.67 -27.40
CA ALA A 85 12.01 -4.15 -26.87
C ALA A 85 11.78 -3.70 -25.40
N LEU A 86 12.84 -3.77 -24.58
CA LEU A 86 12.80 -3.29 -23.21
C LEU A 86 12.60 -1.76 -23.16
N GLU A 87 13.29 -1.02 -23.99
CA GLU A 87 13.16 0.44 -24.10
C GLU A 87 11.74 0.85 -24.48
N VAL A 88 11.13 0.22 -25.48
CA VAL A 88 9.73 0.47 -25.88
C VAL A 88 8.78 0.24 -24.73
N MET A 89 8.94 -0.86 -23.98
CA MET A 89 8.11 -1.15 -22.81
C MET A 89 8.27 -0.12 -21.70
N VAL A 90 9.49 0.26 -21.37
CA VAL A 90 9.77 1.21 -20.28
C VAL A 90 9.27 2.60 -20.65
N ASN A 91 9.60 3.09 -21.85
CA ASN A 91 9.18 4.41 -22.31
C ASN A 91 7.65 4.49 -22.46
N GLY A 92 7.01 3.49 -23.06
CA GLY A 92 5.57 3.46 -23.20
C GLY A 92 4.85 3.40 -21.85
N THR A 93 5.38 2.66 -20.89
CA THR A 93 4.84 2.65 -19.52
C THR A 93 5.01 4.00 -18.85
N TYR A 94 6.17 4.65 -19.02
CA TYR A 94 6.44 5.97 -18.47
C TYR A 94 5.48 7.02 -19.05
N GLU A 95 5.29 7.04 -20.36
CA GLU A 95 4.37 7.98 -21.03
C GLU A 95 2.93 7.78 -20.55
N LYS A 96 2.46 6.54 -20.46
CA LYS A 96 1.13 6.23 -19.92
C LYS A 96 0.94 6.71 -18.49
N MET A 97 1.97 6.55 -17.67
CA MET A 97 1.93 7.06 -16.28
C MET A 97 1.93 8.58 -16.23
N LEU A 98 2.67 9.22 -17.12
CA LEU A 98 2.70 10.70 -17.24
C LEU A 98 1.34 11.24 -17.68
N HIS A 99 0.72 10.65 -18.70
CA HIS A 99 -0.63 10.98 -19.14
C HIS A 99 -1.64 10.80 -18.02
N TYR A 100 -1.63 9.64 -17.35
CA TYR A 100 -2.48 9.41 -16.20
C TYR A 100 -2.30 10.46 -15.10
N ALA A 101 -1.06 10.85 -14.80
CA ALA A 101 -0.77 11.87 -13.79
C ALA A 101 -1.34 13.25 -14.19
N HIS A 102 -1.29 13.61 -15.46
CA HIS A 102 -1.88 14.84 -15.97
C HIS A 102 -3.42 14.80 -15.95
N GLU A 103 -4.01 13.69 -16.38
CA GLU A 103 -5.46 13.50 -16.38
C GLU A 103 -6.04 13.39 -14.96
N LEU A 104 -5.23 13.07 -13.97
CA LEU A 104 -5.67 12.94 -12.57
C LEU A 104 -6.00 14.30 -11.92
N LYS A 105 -5.49 15.40 -12.45
CA LYS A 105 -5.64 16.74 -11.86
C LYS A 105 -7.10 17.16 -11.75
N GLU A 106 -7.88 17.03 -12.82
CA GLU A 106 -9.30 17.40 -12.84
C GLU A 106 -10.15 16.53 -11.90
N PRO A 107 -10.10 15.18 -11.96
CA PRO A 107 -10.82 14.31 -11.05
C PRO A 107 -10.49 14.54 -9.56
N ILE A 108 -9.21 14.82 -9.23
CA ILE A 108 -8.83 15.16 -7.85
C ILE A 108 -9.47 16.47 -7.42
N THR A 109 -9.51 17.47 -8.30
CA THR A 109 -10.15 18.76 -8.01
C THR A 109 -11.65 18.57 -7.74
N ILE A 110 -12.34 17.75 -8.56
CA ILE A 110 -13.75 17.41 -8.35
C ILE A 110 -13.94 16.69 -7.01
N LEU A 111 -13.08 15.73 -6.70
CA LEU A 111 -13.14 14.97 -5.47
C LEU A 111 -12.92 15.87 -4.23
N HIS A 112 -11.99 16.81 -4.31
CA HIS A 112 -11.75 17.81 -3.27
C HIS A 112 -12.95 18.76 -3.12
N THR A 113 -13.51 19.24 -4.22
CA THR A 113 -14.69 20.12 -4.22
C THR A 113 -15.88 19.40 -3.60
N LEU A 114 -16.14 18.15 -4.00
CA LEU A 114 -17.26 17.35 -3.51
C LEU A 114 -17.08 16.92 -2.05
N GLY A 115 -15.85 16.52 -1.66
CA GLY A 115 -15.56 15.97 -0.34
C GLY A 115 -15.29 17.02 0.74
N VAL A 116 -14.84 18.21 0.39
CA VAL A 116 -14.46 19.25 1.34
C VAL A 116 -15.28 20.52 1.16
N ILE A 117 -15.27 21.12 -0.03
CA ILE A 117 -15.89 22.44 -0.24
C ILE A 117 -17.42 22.36 -0.14
N LEU A 118 -18.02 21.38 -0.82
CA LEU A 118 -19.49 21.26 -0.86
C LEU A 118 -20.09 20.99 0.54
N PRO A 119 -19.56 20.10 1.39
CA PRO A 119 -20.05 19.95 2.76
C PRO A 119 -19.92 21.22 3.61
N ILE A 120 -18.81 21.96 3.49
CA ILE A 120 -18.61 23.22 4.24
C ILE A 120 -19.63 24.29 3.80
N LEU A 121 -19.79 24.52 2.51
CA LEU A 121 -20.78 25.44 1.96
C LEU A 121 -22.21 25.01 2.35
N GLY A 122 -22.48 23.71 2.29
CA GLY A 122 -23.76 23.15 2.70
C GLY A 122 -24.08 23.45 4.16
N LEU A 123 -23.14 23.32 5.09
CA LEU A 123 -23.33 23.65 6.50
C LEU A 123 -23.71 25.12 6.72
N VAL A 124 -23.17 26.04 5.91
CA VAL A 124 -23.53 27.48 5.99
C VAL A 124 -24.94 27.74 5.45
N ILE A 125 -25.30 27.08 4.34
CA ILE A 125 -26.60 27.29 3.68
C ILE A 125 -27.76 26.55 4.38
N LEU A 126 -27.46 25.48 5.09
CA LEU A 126 -28.41 24.56 5.69
C LEU A 126 -29.39 25.17 6.68
N PRO A 127 -29.02 26.14 7.56
CA PRO A 127 -29.98 26.82 8.41
C PRO A 127 -31.05 27.58 7.61
N LEU A 128 -30.66 28.16 6.45
CA LEU A 128 -31.59 28.85 5.54
C LEU A 128 -32.58 27.86 4.92
N PHE A 129 -32.13 26.73 4.42
CA PHE A 129 -33.00 25.70 3.88
C PHE A 129 -33.87 25.03 4.95
N GLY A 130 -33.33 24.85 6.15
CA GLY A 130 -34.03 24.26 7.28
C GLY A 130 -35.27 25.06 7.69
N SER A 131 -35.27 26.38 7.50
CA SER A 131 -36.44 27.22 7.76
C SER A 131 -37.52 27.08 6.68
N LEU A 132 -37.16 26.73 5.44
CA LEU A 132 -38.06 26.54 4.31
C LEU A 132 -38.66 25.12 4.24
N LEU A 133 -38.00 24.13 4.82
CA LEU A 133 -38.48 22.75 4.83
C LEU A 133 -39.62 22.59 5.85
N GLN A 134 -40.79 22.22 5.38
CA GLN A 134 -41.91 21.79 6.23
C GLN A 134 -41.61 20.37 6.75
N GLY A 135 -41.76 20.15 8.03
CA GLY A 135 -41.54 18.85 8.68
C GLY A 135 -41.08 18.96 10.13
N SER A 136 -41.14 17.85 10.86
CA SER A 136 -40.67 17.81 12.24
C SER A 136 -39.18 18.07 12.35
N SER A 137 -38.71 18.68 13.43
CA SER A 137 -37.28 18.92 13.67
C SER A 137 -36.46 17.64 13.64
N VAL A 138 -37.00 16.52 14.09
CA VAL A 138 -36.35 15.21 14.11
C VAL A 138 -36.11 14.71 12.70
N THR A 139 -37.11 14.81 11.80
CA THR A 139 -36.95 14.38 10.41
C THR A 139 -35.84 15.17 9.70
N LYS A 140 -35.76 16.48 9.93
CA LYS A 140 -34.72 17.36 9.37
C LYS A 140 -33.33 16.91 9.84
N ILE A 141 -33.16 16.65 11.13
CA ILE A 141 -31.87 16.17 11.70
C ILE A 141 -31.45 14.83 11.09
N ILE A 142 -32.38 13.87 10.96
CA ILE A 142 -32.10 12.55 10.38
C ILE A 142 -31.66 12.69 8.92
N VAL A 143 -32.37 13.47 8.11
CA VAL A 143 -32.03 13.68 6.70
C VAL A 143 -30.64 14.29 6.56
N LEU A 144 -30.33 15.28 7.40
CA LEU A 144 -29.02 15.91 7.41
C LEU A 144 -27.91 14.95 7.82
N PHE A 145 -28.14 14.19 8.87
CA PHE A 145 -27.20 13.18 9.32
C PHE A 145 -26.89 12.16 8.22
N LEU A 146 -27.91 11.63 7.55
CA LEU A 146 -27.75 10.68 6.44
C LEU A 146 -26.99 11.30 5.26
N LEU A 147 -27.32 12.56 4.91
CA LEU A 147 -26.67 13.25 3.79
C LEU A 147 -25.18 13.44 4.04
N TYR A 148 -24.80 13.98 5.20
CA TYR A 148 -23.42 14.35 5.50
C TYR A 148 -22.54 13.19 5.95
N ASN A 149 -23.08 12.26 6.72
CA ASN A 149 -22.28 11.19 7.30
C ASN A 149 -22.30 9.89 6.49
N ILE A 150 -23.26 9.73 5.58
CA ILE A 150 -23.36 8.50 4.77
C ILE A 150 -23.24 8.84 3.29
N LEU A 151 -24.10 9.69 2.74
CA LEU A 151 -24.15 9.92 1.30
C LEU A 151 -22.86 10.53 0.75
N PHE A 152 -22.39 11.62 1.32
CA PHE A 152 -21.15 12.28 0.84
C PHE A 152 -19.91 11.40 1.00
N PRO A 153 -19.61 10.77 2.13
CA PRO A 153 -18.46 9.88 2.24
C PRO A 153 -18.51 8.69 1.28
N VAL A 154 -19.67 8.07 1.11
CA VAL A 154 -19.83 6.95 0.16
C VAL A 154 -19.61 7.41 -1.28
N MET A 155 -20.17 8.56 -1.66
CA MET A 155 -20.00 9.12 -3.00
C MET A 155 -18.54 9.46 -3.29
N VAL A 156 -17.84 10.13 -2.35
CA VAL A 156 -16.41 10.43 -2.47
C VAL A 156 -15.58 9.15 -2.57
N TYR A 157 -15.90 8.13 -1.77
CA TYR A 157 -15.21 6.84 -1.79
C TYR A 157 -15.37 6.12 -3.13
N LEU A 158 -16.59 6.04 -3.66
CA LEU A 158 -16.86 5.40 -4.95
C LEU A 158 -16.17 6.12 -6.11
N ILE A 159 -16.21 7.45 -6.12
CA ILE A 159 -15.50 8.25 -7.14
C ILE A 159 -14.01 8.05 -7.00
N GLY A 160 -13.47 8.08 -5.78
CA GLY A 160 -12.06 7.88 -5.49
C GLY A 160 -11.54 6.52 -5.98
N ILE A 161 -12.26 5.43 -5.70
CA ILE A 161 -11.91 4.10 -6.21
C ILE A 161 -11.93 4.07 -7.74
N ASN A 162 -12.96 4.64 -8.37
CA ASN A 162 -13.08 4.65 -9.82
C ASN A 162 -11.93 5.42 -10.50
N ILE A 163 -11.48 6.52 -9.88
CA ILE A 163 -10.32 7.30 -10.35
C ILE A 163 -9.03 6.47 -10.21
N LEU A 164 -8.82 5.85 -9.03
CA LEU A 164 -7.63 5.05 -8.76
C LEU A 164 -7.58 3.77 -9.59
N ALA A 165 -8.74 3.18 -9.92
CA ALA A 165 -8.83 1.98 -10.75
C ALA A 165 -8.35 2.20 -12.20
N LYS A 166 -8.30 3.44 -12.68
CA LYS A 166 -7.78 3.78 -14.02
C LYS A 166 -6.25 3.83 -14.11
N ARG A 167 -5.54 3.60 -13.01
CA ARG A 167 -4.07 3.62 -12.99
C ARG A 167 -3.49 2.54 -13.92
N PRO A 168 -2.61 2.88 -14.89
CA PRO A 168 -2.14 1.93 -15.91
C PRO A 168 -1.15 0.88 -15.38
N THR A 169 -0.51 1.11 -14.23
CA THR A 169 0.48 0.19 -13.64
C THR A 169 0.41 0.19 -12.12
N GLY A 170 0.99 -0.82 -11.49
CA GLY A 170 1.16 -0.87 -10.03
C GLY A 170 0.08 -1.65 -9.28
N TYR A 171 -0.72 -2.46 -9.96
CA TYR A 171 -1.67 -3.39 -9.32
C TYR A 171 -1.05 -4.73 -8.90
N SER A 172 0.14 -5.06 -9.36
CA SER A 172 0.88 -6.21 -8.88
C SER A 172 1.60 -5.87 -7.58
N GLU A 173 0.87 -5.53 -6.54
CA GLU A 173 1.40 -5.79 -5.21
C GLU A 173 1.37 -7.31 -5.06
N THR A 174 2.49 -7.95 -5.35
CA THR A 174 2.79 -9.24 -4.72
C THR A 174 2.59 -8.98 -3.24
N ASP A 175 1.60 -9.64 -2.66
CA ASP A 175 1.34 -9.52 -1.23
C ASP A 175 2.51 -10.23 -0.53
N LEU A 176 3.63 -9.51 -0.38
CA LEU A 176 4.87 -9.98 0.25
C LEU A 176 4.59 -10.63 1.61
N LEU A 177 3.45 -10.27 2.21
CA LEU A 177 2.97 -10.82 3.47
C LEU A 177 2.32 -12.20 3.30
N SER A 178 1.74 -12.51 2.12
CA SER A 178 1.14 -13.82 1.85
C SER A 178 2.20 -14.86 1.52
N GLU A 179 3.30 -14.44 0.88
CA GLU A 179 4.42 -15.33 0.55
C GLU A 179 5.34 -15.60 1.74
N ASN A 180 5.49 -14.61 2.66
CA ASN A 180 6.41 -14.72 3.79
C ASN A 180 5.67 -14.72 5.14
N GLN A 181 5.36 -15.92 5.62
CA GLN A 181 4.64 -16.13 6.88
C GLN A 181 5.37 -15.53 8.10
N GLU A 182 6.70 -15.41 8.04
CA GLU A 182 7.50 -14.77 9.08
C GLU A 182 7.29 -13.25 9.19
N LEU A 183 6.89 -12.58 8.10
CA LEU A 183 6.60 -11.14 8.13
C LEU A 183 5.29 -10.82 8.82
N THR A 184 4.39 -11.79 8.97
CA THR A 184 3.11 -11.58 9.66
C THR A 184 3.30 -11.22 11.13
N LYS A 185 4.37 -11.70 11.77
CA LYS A 185 4.71 -11.32 13.16
C LYS A 185 4.98 -9.82 13.34
N TYR A 186 5.46 -9.15 12.29
CA TYR A 186 5.73 -7.70 12.31
C TYR A 186 4.47 -6.83 12.21
N LYS A 187 3.28 -7.42 11.95
CA LYS A 187 1.99 -6.75 12.11
C LYS A 187 1.66 -6.47 13.58
N ASN A 188 2.29 -7.20 14.51
CA ASN A 188 2.13 -7.06 15.95
C ASN A 188 3.31 -6.28 16.53
N ILE A 189 3.09 -5.69 17.71
CA ILE A 189 4.14 -5.04 18.49
C ILE A 189 4.91 -6.13 19.21
N LEU A 190 6.20 -6.26 18.88
CA LEU A 190 7.10 -7.19 19.53
C LEU A 190 7.75 -6.50 20.72
N ILE A 191 7.50 -6.98 21.93
CA ILE A 191 8.15 -6.54 23.17
C ILE A 191 9.01 -7.68 23.67
N ASN A 192 10.32 -7.43 23.78
CA ASN A 192 11.26 -8.38 24.33
C ASN A 192 11.25 -8.27 25.87
N PHE A 193 10.72 -9.28 26.53
CA PHE A 193 10.75 -9.40 27.98
C PHE A 193 11.73 -10.52 28.37
N GLY A 194 12.99 -10.14 28.61
CA GLY A 194 14.07 -11.11 28.84
C GLY A 194 14.26 -12.04 27.62
N ASN A 195 14.09 -13.34 27.81
CA ASN A 195 14.29 -14.35 26.76
C ASN A 195 13.02 -14.70 25.95
N LYS A 196 11.90 -14.02 26.19
CA LYS A 196 10.63 -14.29 25.48
C LYS A 196 10.18 -13.06 24.68
N GLU A 197 9.85 -13.26 23.42
CA GLU A 197 9.20 -12.27 22.57
C GLU A 197 7.69 -12.35 22.79
N ILE A 198 7.10 -11.30 23.35
CA ILE A 198 5.65 -11.20 23.52
C ILE A 198 5.09 -10.37 22.36
N GLN A 199 4.11 -10.94 21.67
CA GLN A 199 3.41 -10.28 20.58
C GLN A 199 2.12 -9.65 21.10
N ILE A 200 2.08 -8.31 21.14
CA ILE A 200 0.89 -7.56 21.51
C ILE A 200 0.22 -7.03 20.24
N SER A 201 -1.06 -7.33 20.07
CA SER A 201 -1.82 -6.75 18.95
C SER A 201 -1.95 -5.24 19.14
N PRO A 202 -1.65 -4.42 18.10
CA PRO A 202 -1.84 -2.97 18.15
C PRO A 202 -3.28 -2.56 18.48
N PHE A 203 -4.25 -3.44 18.24
CA PHE A 203 -5.65 -3.21 18.50
C PHE A 203 -5.93 -2.85 19.98
N PHE A 204 -5.33 -3.56 20.93
CA PHE A 204 -5.57 -3.32 22.36
C PHE A 204 -5.09 -1.93 22.78
N ILE A 205 -3.93 -1.50 22.30
CA ILE A 205 -3.38 -0.18 22.63
C ILE A 205 -4.23 0.93 22.00
N SER A 206 -4.60 0.77 20.73
CA SER A 206 -5.44 1.73 20.01
C SER A 206 -6.84 1.81 20.61
N PHE A 207 -7.42 0.68 20.98
CA PHE A 207 -8.71 0.63 21.65
C PHE A 207 -8.68 1.34 23.02
N PHE A 208 -7.60 1.15 23.77
CA PHE A 208 -7.43 1.83 25.06
C PHE A 208 -7.31 3.35 24.90
N ILE A 209 -6.55 3.82 23.93
CA ILE A 209 -6.45 5.25 23.60
C ILE A 209 -7.82 5.80 23.19
N PHE A 210 -8.51 5.13 22.28
CA PHE A 210 -9.87 5.50 21.86
C PHE A 210 -10.82 5.58 23.05
N PHE A 211 -10.82 4.57 23.91
CA PHE A 211 -11.73 4.46 25.06
C PHE A 211 -11.51 5.58 26.07
N ILE A 212 -10.25 5.89 26.43
CA ILE A 212 -9.94 6.98 27.35
C ILE A 212 -10.44 8.32 26.80
N ILE A 213 -10.13 8.61 25.52
CA ILE A 213 -10.52 9.89 24.91
C ILE A 213 -12.05 9.98 24.79
N THR A 214 -12.72 8.87 24.47
CA THR A 214 -14.18 8.81 24.39
C THR A 214 -14.83 9.05 25.76
N ILE A 215 -14.29 8.48 26.85
CA ILE A 215 -14.78 8.76 28.20
C ILE A 215 -14.73 10.26 28.50
N ILE A 216 -13.63 10.93 28.14
CA ILE A 216 -13.50 12.38 28.32
C ILE A 216 -14.60 13.14 27.54
N ALA A 217 -14.89 12.71 26.30
CA ALA A 217 -15.92 13.32 25.48
C ALA A 217 -17.33 13.17 26.09
N PHE A 218 -17.58 12.07 26.79
CA PHE A 218 -18.88 11.80 27.42
C PHE A 218 -19.05 12.43 28.82
N ILE A 219 -18.03 13.08 29.39
CA ILE A 219 -18.12 13.75 30.71
C ILE A 219 -19.36 14.64 30.82
N PRO A 220 -19.73 15.51 29.86
CA PRO A 220 -20.90 16.34 29.97
C PRO A 220 -22.20 15.53 30.10
N LEU A 221 -22.35 14.43 29.38
CA LEU A 221 -23.48 13.54 29.46
C LEU A 221 -23.59 12.83 30.83
N PHE A 222 -22.46 12.44 31.40
CA PHE A 222 -22.41 11.89 32.75
C PHE A 222 -22.81 12.91 33.80
N PHE A 223 -22.43 14.18 33.66
CA PHE A 223 -22.89 15.24 34.56
C PHE A 223 -24.41 15.42 34.53
N ASN A 224 -25.01 15.37 33.35
CA ASN A 224 -26.47 15.40 33.23
C ASN A 224 -27.12 14.19 33.90
N TYR A 225 -26.58 12.98 33.67
CA TYR A 225 -27.16 11.76 34.27
C TYR A 225 -27.09 11.75 35.80
N PHE A 226 -26.04 12.32 36.41
CA PHE A 226 -25.87 12.42 37.85
C PHE A 226 -26.51 13.67 38.43
N ASN A 227 -27.31 14.42 37.67
CA ASN A 227 -27.95 15.68 38.07
C ASN A 227 -26.96 16.72 38.65
N ILE A 228 -25.71 16.71 38.19
CA ILE A 228 -24.71 17.74 38.49
C ILE A 228 -25.04 18.94 37.60
N SER A 229 -25.72 19.93 38.17
CA SER A 229 -26.05 21.18 37.49
C SER A 229 -24.76 21.99 37.26
N ASP A 230 -24.77 22.84 36.28
CA ASP A 230 -23.79 23.86 35.87
C ASP A 230 -22.39 23.80 36.48
N PHE A 231 -21.41 23.50 35.66
CA PHE A 231 -20.00 23.57 36.05
C PHE A 231 -19.38 24.90 35.60
N LYS A 232 -19.03 25.76 36.57
CA LYS A 232 -18.37 27.05 36.33
C LYS A 232 -16.85 26.90 36.51
N PHE A 233 -16.11 27.35 35.53
CA PHE A 233 -14.65 27.41 35.58
C PHE A 233 -14.18 28.83 35.25
N LEU A 234 -13.35 29.45 36.11
CA LEU A 234 -12.88 30.84 36.00
C LEU A 234 -14.01 31.88 35.77
N GLY A 235 -15.17 31.69 36.39
CA GLY A 235 -16.31 32.60 36.24
C GLY A 235 -17.13 32.47 34.95
N ILE A 236 -16.72 31.55 34.05
CA ILE A 236 -17.46 31.25 32.82
C ILE A 236 -18.25 29.98 33.02
N ASN A 237 -19.53 29.93 32.53
CA ASN A 237 -20.31 28.72 32.49
C ASN A 237 -19.63 27.72 31.49
N PHE A 238 -18.84 26.80 32.03
CA PHE A 238 -18.09 25.85 31.21
C PHE A 238 -18.99 24.75 30.64
N ILE A 239 -19.92 24.25 31.47
CA ILE A 239 -21.01 23.34 31.07
C ILE A 239 -22.28 23.89 31.67
N ASP A 240 -23.31 24.07 30.87
CA ASP A 240 -24.59 24.66 31.21
C ASP A 240 -25.75 23.81 30.71
N TYR A 241 -26.77 23.63 31.51
CA TYR A 241 -28.00 22.93 31.14
C TYR A 241 -29.19 23.87 31.38
N LYS A 242 -30.14 23.91 30.44
CA LYS A 242 -31.26 24.82 30.47
C LYS A 242 -32.60 24.06 30.44
N SER A 243 -33.56 24.50 31.21
CA SER A 243 -34.94 24.05 31.10
C SER A 243 -35.69 24.83 30.01
N ASP A 244 -36.88 24.37 29.63
CA ASP A 244 -37.75 25.03 28.64
C ASP A 244 -38.06 26.50 29.00
N ILE A 245 -37.97 26.88 30.27
CA ILE A 245 -38.25 28.23 30.79
C ILE A 245 -36.96 29.10 30.79
N GLY A 246 -35.81 28.57 30.33
CA GLY A 246 -34.53 29.31 30.25
C GLY A 246 -33.81 29.51 31.59
N LEU A 247 -34.29 28.92 32.66
CA LEU A 247 -33.70 28.92 34.00
C LEU A 247 -32.90 27.65 34.26
N ASN A 248 -32.03 27.67 35.28
CA ASN A 248 -31.25 26.49 35.69
C ASN A 248 -32.15 25.27 35.92
N CYS A 249 -31.68 24.10 35.49
CA CYS A 249 -32.42 22.85 35.62
C CYS A 249 -32.79 22.52 37.06
N LYS A 250 -34.09 22.23 37.30
CA LYS A 250 -34.59 21.65 38.54
C LYS A 250 -34.84 20.16 38.35
N VAL A 251 -34.86 19.43 39.45
CA VAL A 251 -34.85 17.95 39.48
C VAL A 251 -36.03 17.30 38.73
N ASP A 252 -37.15 18.05 38.49
CA ASP A 252 -38.37 17.51 37.89
C ASP A 252 -38.73 18.09 36.51
N GLU A 253 -37.84 18.87 35.87
CA GLU A 253 -38.06 19.45 34.55
C GLU A 253 -37.15 18.87 33.48
N PRO A 254 -37.62 18.72 32.23
CA PRO A 254 -36.76 18.25 31.14
C PRO A 254 -35.61 19.25 30.87
N CYS A 255 -34.41 18.81 31.09
CA CYS A 255 -33.19 19.58 30.87
C CYS A 255 -32.57 19.31 29.51
N TYR A 256 -32.28 20.38 28.79
CA TYR A 256 -31.65 20.34 27.48
C TYR A 256 -30.18 20.80 27.60
N GLY A 257 -29.32 20.17 26.90
CA GLY A 257 -27.87 20.45 26.88
C GLY A 257 -27.04 19.20 26.60
N PRO A 258 -25.73 19.24 26.74
CA PRO A 258 -24.92 20.31 27.36
C PRO A 258 -24.67 21.53 26.46
N PHE A 259 -24.73 22.72 27.02
CA PHE A 259 -24.34 23.98 26.38
C PHE A 259 -23.01 24.51 26.98
N GLY A 260 -22.42 25.53 26.37
CA GLY A 260 -21.22 26.20 26.87
C GLY A 260 -19.93 25.78 26.15
N VAL A 261 -18.89 26.56 26.39
CA VAL A 261 -17.58 26.38 25.73
C VAL A 261 -16.96 25.02 26.07
N GLY A 262 -17.12 24.57 27.31
CA GLY A 262 -16.61 23.26 27.74
C GLY A 262 -17.30 22.09 27.04
N ALA A 263 -18.60 22.18 26.80
CA ALA A 263 -19.34 21.15 26.08
C ALA A 263 -18.84 21.01 24.62
N VAL A 264 -18.56 22.15 23.96
CA VAL A 264 -17.99 22.15 22.61
C VAL A 264 -16.59 21.55 22.60
N ILE A 265 -15.71 21.99 23.53
CA ILE A 265 -14.34 21.47 23.62
C ILE A 265 -14.34 19.97 23.91
N LEU A 266 -15.14 19.52 24.90
CA LEU A 266 -15.24 18.10 25.24
C LEU A 266 -15.87 17.29 24.10
N GLY A 267 -16.86 17.85 23.38
CA GLY A 267 -17.43 17.21 22.19
C GLY A 267 -16.42 16.97 21.06
N LEU A 268 -15.42 17.85 20.91
CA LEU A 268 -14.33 17.63 19.92
C LEU A 268 -13.43 16.42 20.24
N PHE A 269 -13.41 15.97 21.49
CA PHE A 269 -12.66 14.76 21.84
C PHE A 269 -13.26 13.48 21.22
N LEU A 270 -14.53 13.47 20.85
CA LEU A 270 -15.14 12.32 20.20
C LEU A 270 -14.53 12.02 18.82
N PRO A 271 -14.55 12.95 17.83
CA PRO A 271 -13.90 12.73 16.54
C PRO A 271 -12.37 12.59 16.67
N LEU A 272 -11.75 13.27 17.64
CA LEU A 272 -10.33 13.13 17.94
C LEU A 272 -10.01 11.73 18.47
N GLY A 273 -10.82 11.15 19.33
CA GLY A 273 -10.69 9.79 19.82
C GLY A 273 -10.78 8.76 18.69
N ILE A 274 -11.75 8.92 17.81
CA ILE A 274 -11.90 8.05 16.63
C ILE A 274 -10.66 8.15 15.73
N SER A 275 -10.23 9.35 15.38
CA SER A 275 -9.09 9.53 14.47
C SER A 275 -7.77 9.06 15.08
N LEU A 276 -7.51 9.31 16.37
CA LEU A 276 -6.32 8.82 17.07
C LEU A 276 -6.37 7.30 17.27
N GLY A 277 -7.54 6.73 17.55
CA GLY A 277 -7.72 5.29 17.65
C GLY A 277 -7.34 4.57 16.34
N PHE A 278 -7.95 4.95 15.22
CA PHE A 278 -7.62 4.37 13.93
C PHE A 278 -6.19 4.72 13.49
N GLY A 279 -5.78 5.98 13.64
CA GLY A 279 -4.44 6.43 13.25
C GLY A 279 -3.33 5.69 13.98
N SER A 280 -3.45 5.50 15.30
CA SER A 280 -2.48 4.75 16.10
C SER A 280 -2.45 3.27 15.74
N TYR A 281 -3.62 2.65 15.47
CA TYR A 281 -3.70 1.26 15.02
C TYR A 281 -2.93 1.02 13.73
N TYR A 282 -3.24 1.79 12.69
CA TYR A 282 -2.58 1.64 11.39
C TYR A 282 -1.10 2.04 11.44
N SER A 283 -0.75 3.09 12.17
CA SER A 283 0.63 3.53 12.35
C SER A 283 1.49 2.46 13.01
N MET A 284 1.03 1.89 14.12
CA MET A 284 1.77 0.83 14.82
C MET A 284 1.89 -0.46 14.00
N ARG A 285 0.82 -0.83 13.29
CA ARG A 285 0.77 -2.02 12.44
C ARG A 285 1.69 -1.94 11.22
N SER A 286 1.83 -0.74 10.63
CA SER A 286 2.59 -0.56 9.38
C SER A 286 4.04 -0.13 9.61
N LYS A 287 4.38 0.45 10.76
CA LYS A 287 5.70 1.06 11.01
C LYS A 287 6.89 0.15 10.68
N LYS A 288 6.88 -1.09 11.18
CA LYS A 288 7.97 -2.05 10.94
C LYS A 288 8.00 -2.52 9.49
N LEU A 289 6.82 -2.76 8.89
CA LEU A 289 6.69 -3.17 7.50
C LEU A 289 7.19 -2.10 6.53
N ILE A 290 6.92 -0.81 6.81
CA ILE A 290 7.45 0.31 6.03
C ILE A 290 8.97 0.37 6.10
N ILE A 291 9.56 0.14 7.28
CA ILE A 291 11.02 0.11 7.44
C ILE A 291 11.64 -1.02 6.60
N ILE A 292 11.04 -2.22 6.65
CA ILE A 292 11.49 -3.37 5.86
C ILE A 292 11.35 -3.05 4.37
N ARG A 293 10.20 -2.55 3.92
CA ARG A 293 9.96 -2.15 2.53
C ARG A 293 10.97 -1.13 2.03
N ASN A 294 11.28 -0.11 2.84
CA ASN A 294 12.27 0.90 2.47
C ASN A 294 13.69 0.33 2.38
N LYS A 295 14.05 -0.61 3.25
CA LYS A 295 15.34 -1.32 3.15
C LYS A 295 15.41 -2.17 1.88
N THR A 296 14.34 -2.93 1.59
CA THR A 296 14.25 -3.75 0.39
C THR A 296 14.33 -2.90 -0.88
N LYS A 297 13.59 -1.78 -0.94
CA LYS A 297 13.65 -0.87 -2.08
C LYS A 297 15.06 -0.28 -2.31
N LYS A 298 15.78 0.06 -1.26
CA LYS A 298 17.18 0.51 -1.38
C LYS A 298 18.08 -0.61 -1.92
N LEU A 299 17.91 -1.83 -1.38
CA LEU A 299 18.63 -2.99 -1.89
C LEU A 299 18.37 -3.20 -3.38
N GLU A 300 17.12 -3.18 -3.82
CA GLU A 300 16.74 -3.35 -5.23
C GLU A 300 17.42 -2.33 -6.16
N LEU A 301 17.49 -1.07 -5.73
CA LEU A 301 18.15 -0.01 -6.51
C LEU A 301 19.67 -0.21 -6.64
N GLU A 302 20.32 -0.72 -5.60
CA GLU A 302 21.78 -0.89 -5.55
C GLU A 302 22.22 -2.27 -6.08
N PHE A 303 21.28 -3.24 -6.11
CA PHE A 303 21.59 -4.66 -6.35
C PHE A 303 22.22 -4.93 -7.72
N ALA A 304 21.69 -4.28 -8.77
CA ALA A 304 22.21 -4.44 -10.13
C ALA A 304 23.69 -4.02 -10.23
N GLY A 305 24.05 -2.88 -9.62
CA GLY A 305 25.43 -2.40 -9.58
C GLY A 305 26.35 -3.33 -8.76
N SER A 306 25.84 -3.86 -7.67
CA SER A 306 26.59 -4.80 -6.81
C SER A 306 26.82 -6.15 -7.47
N LEU A 307 25.82 -6.67 -8.21
CA LEU A 307 26.00 -7.88 -9.02
C LEU A 307 27.00 -7.68 -10.14
N PHE A 308 27.03 -6.51 -10.77
CA PHE A 308 28.03 -6.17 -11.77
C PHE A 308 29.43 -6.16 -11.16
N GLN A 309 29.61 -5.58 -9.97
CA GLN A 309 30.90 -5.63 -9.26
C GLN A 309 31.31 -7.07 -8.93
N LEU A 310 30.37 -7.89 -8.43
CA LEU A 310 30.65 -9.32 -8.18
C LEU A 310 31.01 -10.05 -9.46
N GLY A 311 30.29 -9.82 -10.55
CA GLY A 311 30.58 -10.43 -11.85
C GLY A 311 31.95 -10.08 -12.36
N ASN A 312 32.41 -8.84 -12.26
CA ASN A 312 33.73 -8.41 -12.63
C ASN A 312 34.83 -9.12 -11.80
N ARG A 313 34.64 -9.20 -10.45
CA ARG A 313 35.59 -9.90 -9.57
C ARG A 313 35.73 -11.38 -9.93
N ILE A 314 34.60 -12.04 -10.21
CA ILE A 314 34.60 -13.44 -10.64
C ILE A 314 35.29 -13.56 -12.04
N GLY A 315 35.03 -12.61 -12.94
CA GLY A 315 35.68 -12.55 -14.26
C GLY A 315 37.20 -12.36 -14.16
N ASP A 316 37.67 -11.65 -13.14
CA ASP A 316 39.10 -11.47 -12.84
C ASP A 316 39.74 -12.71 -12.17
N GLY A 317 38.98 -13.81 -12.01
CA GLY A 317 39.46 -15.07 -11.44
C GLY A 317 39.40 -15.15 -9.91
N VAL A 318 38.75 -14.21 -9.25
CA VAL A 318 38.51 -14.26 -7.78
C VAL A 318 37.49 -15.34 -7.46
N PRO A 319 37.73 -16.25 -6.50
CA PRO A 319 36.73 -17.21 -6.07
C PRO A 319 35.43 -16.53 -5.61
N VAL A 320 34.30 -17.12 -5.95
CA VAL A 320 32.98 -16.54 -5.67
C VAL A 320 32.81 -16.23 -4.17
N GLU A 321 33.30 -17.10 -3.31
CA GLU A 321 33.26 -16.98 -1.85
C GLU A 321 34.00 -15.74 -1.32
N VAL A 322 35.11 -15.37 -2.01
CA VAL A 322 35.87 -14.15 -1.67
C VAL A 322 35.19 -12.93 -2.24
N GLY A 323 34.72 -13.04 -3.50
CA GLY A 323 34.00 -11.94 -4.17
C GLY A 323 32.80 -11.41 -3.40
N PHE A 324 32.02 -12.26 -2.70
CA PHE A 324 30.95 -11.82 -1.82
C PHE A 324 31.47 -10.95 -0.66
N GLY A 325 32.64 -11.29 -0.10
CA GLY A 325 33.26 -10.50 0.98
C GLY A 325 33.69 -9.12 0.50
N ASP A 326 34.36 -9.06 -0.67
CA ASP A 326 34.85 -7.81 -1.27
C ASP A 326 33.71 -6.85 -1.60
N VAL A 327 32.60 -7.37 -2.17
CA VAL A 327 31.41 -6.56 -2.47
C VAL A 327 30.75 -6.07 -1.19
N ALA A 328 30.68 -6.92 -0.15
CA ALA A 328 30.12 -6.54 1.14
C ALA A 328 30.90 -5.39 1.80
N GLU A 329 32.23 -5.40 1.69
CA GLU A 329 33.09 -4.35 2.21
C GLU A 329 32.96 -3.04 1.42
N ASN A 330 32.92 -3.11 0.09
CA ASN A 330 32.72 -1.94 -0.78
C ASN A 330 31.37 -1.26 -0.56
N MET A 331 30.34 -2.05 -0.21
CA MET A 331 28.97 -1.57 0.03
C MET A 331 28.63 -1.43 1.52
N TYR A 332 29.65 -1.32 2.37
CA TYR A 332 29.46 -1.22 3.81
C TYR A 332 28.50 -0.06 4.19
N GLY A 333 27.59 -0.32 5.12
CA GLY A 333 26.59 0.65 5.56
C GLY A 333 25.35 0.76 4.68
N THR A 334 25.25 -0.05 3.62
CA THR A 334 24.05 -0.14 2.79
C THR A 334 23.29 -1.47 3.02
N PRO A 335 21.98 -1.53 2.75
CA PRO A 335 21.23 -2.78 2.84
C PRO A 335 21.81 -3.89 1.93
N THR A 336 22.37 -3.51 0.80
CA THR A 336 23.03 -4.43 -0.15
C THR A 336 24.32 -4.98 0.45
N GLY A 337 25.13 -4.13 1.09
CA GLY A 337 26.32 -4.56 1.83
C GLY A 337 25.99 -5.54 2.94
N ASP A 338 24.92 -5.28 3.72
CA ASP A 338 24.44 -6.19 4.76
C ASP A 338 24.01 -7.55 4.19
N PHE A 339 23.32 -7.56 3.04
CA PHE A 339 22.95 -8.78 2.34
C PHE A 339 24.16 -9.60 1.93
N PHE A 340 25.14 -8.99 1.24
CA PHE A 340 26.35 -9.66 0.81
C PHE A 340 27.22 -10.12 2.00
N ALA A 341 27.28 -9.34 3.07
CA ALA A 341 27.96 -9.71 4.31
C ALA A 341 27.31 -10.95 4.96
N LYS A 342 25.98 -11.04 4.96
CA LYS A 342 25.26 -12.21 5.47
C LYS A 342 25.55 -13.45 4.62
N VAL A 343 25.51 -13.33 3.29
CA VAL A 343 25.88 -14.43 2.37
C VAL A 343 27.32 -14.89 2.65
N ASN A 344 28.28 -13.97 2.73
CA ASN A 344 29.68 -14.28 3.02
C ASN A 344 29.83 -14.98 4.39
N ASN A 345 29.13 -14.52 5.43
CA ASN A 345 29.14 -15.16 6.74
C ASN A 345 28.56 -16.58 6.69
N ASN A 346 27.47 -16.81 5.95
CA ASN A 346 26.87 -18.12 5.79
C ASN A 346 27.83 -19.10 5.07
N ILE A 347 28.53 -18.63 4.07
CA ILE A 347 29.54 -19.43 3.34
C ILE A 347 30.73 -19.74 4.27
N ARG A 348 31.34 -18.71 4.88
CA ARG A 348 32.58 -18.86 5.64
C ARG A 348 32.41 -19.51 7.01
N LYS A 349 31.33 -19.18 7.74
CA LYS A 349 31.12 -19.67 9.11
C LYS A 349 30.30 -20.95 9.18
N LEU A 350 29.32 -21.10 8.28
CA LEU A 350 28.41 -22.24 8.30
C LEU A 350 28.73 -23.28 7.22
N GLY A 351 29.74 -23.01 6.35
CA GLY A 351 30.16 -23.93 5.29
C GLY A 351 29.09 -24.18 4.23
N MET A 352 28.15 -23.23 4.05
CA MET A 352 27.04 -23.38 3.11
C MET A 352 27.51 -23.16 1.68
N SER A 353 26.90 -23.89 0.73
CA SER A 353 27.04 -23.52 -0.69
C SER A 353 26.42 -22.15 -0.95
N VAL A 354 26.84 -21.46 -2.03
CA VAL A 354 26.32 -20.13 -2.40
C VAL A 354 24.78 -20.15 -2.49
N LYS A 355 24.20 -21.19 -3.09
CA LYS A 355 22.76 -21.36 -3.20
C LYS A 355 22.09 -21.47 -1.83
N GLU A 356 22.65 -22.26 -0.93
CA GLU A 356 22.12 -22.40 0.44
C GLU A 356 22.31 -21.14 1.26
N ALA A 357 23.43 -20.45 1.13
CA ALA A 357 23.70 -19.19 1.83
C ALA A 357 22.68 -18.10 1.47
N ILE A 358 22.14 -18.11 0.26
CA ILE A 358 21.12 -17.16 -0.21
C ILE A 358 19.71 -17.65 0.11
N PHE A 359 19.36 -18.91 -0.22
CA PHE A 359 17.97 -19.40 -0.27
C PHE A 359 17.59 -20.35 0.87
N ASN A 360 18.49 -20.70 1.80
CA ASN A 360 18.14 -21.60 2.91
C ASN A 360 16.98 -21.07 3.74
N LYS A 361 15.96 -21.90 4.01
CA LYS A 361 14.72 -21.50 4.70
C LYS A 361 14.93 -20.94 6.11
N ARG A 362 16.02 -21.31 6.80
CA ARG A 362 16.30 -20.86 8.18
C ARG A 362 17.24 -19.66 8.24
N ASN A 363 18.34 -19.71 7.49
CA ASN A 363 19.46 -18.77 7.62
C ASN A 363 19.79 -18.04 6.32
N GLY A 364 19.08 -18.30 5.21
CA GLY A 364 19.32 -17.65 3.93
C GLY A 364 19.23 -16.13 4.01
N ALA A 365 20.06 -15.45 3.24
CA ALA A 365 20.11 -13.98 3.28
C ALA A 365 18.84 -13.32 2.72
N ILE A 366 18.15 -13.99 1.80
CA ILE A 366 16.94 -13.47 1.13
C ILE A 366 15.77 -13.22 2.10
N TRP A 367 15.70 -13.94 3.23
CA TRP A 367 14.58 -13.82 4.15
C TRP A 367 14.55 -12.51 4.96
N ASP A 368 15.68 -11.82 5.05
CA ASP A 368 15.75 -10.51 5.70
C ASP A 368 15.32 -9.38 4.76
N TYR A 369 15.22 -9.67 3.46
CA TYR A 369 14.91 -8.72 2.39
C TYR A 369 13.86 -9.32 1.46
N PRO A 370 12.59 -9.30 1.86
CA PRO A 370 11.51 -9.81 1.02
C PRO A 370 11.36 -8.91 -0.21
N SER A 371 11.90 -9.38 -1.32
CA SER A 371 11.88 -8.73 -2.62
C SER A 371 11.30 -9.70 -3.65
N SER A 372 10.75 -9.15 -4.71
CA SER A 372 10.33 -9.90 -5.91
C SER A 372 11.47 -10.22 -6.86
N LEU A 373 12.72 -9.85 -6.50
CA LEU A 373 13.93 -10.10 -7.30
C LEU A 373 14.38 -11.56 -7.23
#